data_a43256a1222f9b2a37ca643ddde07503
#
_entry.id   a43256a1222f9b2a37ca643ddde07503
#
_cell.length_a   1.000
_cell.length_b   1.000
_cell.length_c   1.000
_cell.angle_alpha   90.00
_cell.angle_beta   90.00
_cell.angle_gamma   90.00
#
_symmetry.space_group_name_H-M   'P 1'
#
loop_
_entity.id
_entity.type
_entity.pdbx_description
1 polymer ?
#
loop_
_entity_poly.entity_id
_entity_poly.type
_entity_poly.pdbx_seq_one_letter_code
_entity_poly.pdbx_strand_id
1 'polypeptide(L)'
;IENYSRHLDGRKAGEPPSCLLNYFPEDFILFVDESHITVPQVGGMFKGDRSRKQTLVDYGFRLPSALDNRPLQFDEFRSLLHQVVYVSATPGKYEMDQSQGIISEQIIRPTGLVDPEVEVRPTKGQMEDLLGECRERIRRGERVLVTTLTKRMAEDLTEYCCTMGVNARYLHSDIDTLERLQIIRALRQGEFDVLVGINLLREGLDIPEVSLVCILDADKEGFLRSTGSLIQTFGRAARNVHELNPDHRPCRAKRRRPGASLRR
;
A
#
# COMPACT_ATOMS: atom_id res chain seq x y z
N ILE A 1 12.82 18.96 22.03
CA ILE A 1 11.43 19.35 22.32
C ILE A 1 10.71 18.25 23.13
N GLU A 2 10.84 16.96 22.78
CA GLU A 2 10.13 15.86 23.45
C GLU A 2 10.18 15.91 24.99
N ASN A 3 11.34 16.24 25.56
CA ASN A 3 11.51 16.29 27.02
C ASN A 3 10.81 17.48 27.70
N TYR A 4 10.53 18.56 26.96
CA TYR A 4 10.12 19.84 27.54
C TYR A 4 8.70 20.25 27.14
N SER A 5 8.13 19.69 26.07
CA SER A 5 6.86 20.17 25.52
C SER A 5 5.74 20.25 26.55
N ARG A 6 5.60 19.22 27.41
CA ARG A 6 4.62 19.23 28.48
C ARG A 6 4.76 20.42 29.42
N HIS A 7 5.99 20.77 29.79
CA HIS A 7 6.26 21.86 30.73
C HIS A 7 6.04 23.24 30.09
N LEU A 8 6.37 23.37 28.81
CA LEU A 8 6.13 24.59 28.05
C LEU A 8 4.65 24.85 27.79
N ASP A 9 3.88 23.78 27.55
CA ASP A 9 2.43 23.86 27.33
C ASP A 9 1.62 23.97 28.64
N GLY A 10 2.25 23.79 29.82
CA GLY A 10 1.58 23.77 31.10
C GLY A 10 0.68 22.55 31.35
N ARG A 11 0.85 21.48 30.56
CA ARG A 11 0.05 20.26 30.68
C ARG A 11 0.44 19.43 31.91
N LYS A 12 -0.53 18.71 32.47
CA LYS A 12 -0.30 17.74 33.51
C LYS A 12 0.37 16.47 32.98
N ALA A 13 0.97 15.69 33.89
CA ALA A 13 1.51 14.39 33.52
C ALA A 13 0.41 13.47 32.99
N GLY A 14 0.66 12.81 31.83
CA GLY A 14 -0.28 11.93 31.17
C GLY A 14 -1.23 12.60 30.15
N GLU A 15 -1.37 13.93 30.18
CA GLU A 15 -2.19 14.65 29.21
C GLU A 15 -1.56 14.61 27.79
N PRO A 16 -2.37 14.37 26.75
CA PRO A 16 -1.88 14.35 25.38
C PRO A 16 -1.47 15.76 24.91
N PRO A 17 -0.51 15.87 23.97
CA PRO A 17 -0.21 17.13 23.32
C PRO A 17 -1.35 17.55 22.40
N SER A 18 -1.48 18.86 22.16
CA SER A 18 -2.33 19.36 21.09
C SER A 18 -1.88 18.81 19.74
N CYS A 19 -2.84 18.42 18.92
CA CYS A 19 -2.62 17.92 17.58
C CYS A 19 -3.36 18.82 16.56
N LEU A 20 -3.19 18.55 15.27
CA LEU A 20 -3.83 19.33 14.21
C LEU A 20 -5.36 19.44 14.38
N LEU A 21 -6.01 18.37 14.88
CA LEU A 21 -7.46 18.35 15.06
C LEU A 21 -7.95 19.39 16.08
N ASN A 22 -7.13 19.77 17.05
CA ASN A 22 -7.49 20.77 18.05
C ASN A 22 -7.57 22.21 17.50
N TYR A 23 -7.11 22.44 16.27
CA TYR A 23 -7.16 23.76 15.62
C TYR A 23 -8.38 23.95 14.71
N PHE A 24 -9.17 22.89 14.50
CA PHE A 24 -10.41 22.98 13.73
C PHE A 24 -11.58 23.39 14.61
N PRO A 25 -12.64 23.99 14.02
CA PRO A 25 -13.92 24.17 14.71
C PRO A 25 -14.48 22.86 15.24
N GLU A 26 -15.32 22.90 16.29
CA GLU A 26 -15.87 21.67 16.90
C GLU A 26 -16.74 20.85 15.93
N ASP A 27 -17.34 21.48 14.93
CA ASP A 27 -18.26 20.89 13.94
C ASP A 27 -17.58 20.46 12.63
N PHE A 28 -16.27 20.26 12.62
CA PHE A 28 -15.55 19.85 11.41
C PHE A 28 -15.95 18.44 10.93
N ILE A 29 -15.81 18.22 9.64
CA ILE A 29 -15.95 16.90 9.02
C ILE A 29 -14.55 16.37 8.70
N LEU A 30 -14.26 15.17 9.19
CA LEU A 30 -13.00 14.47 8.89
C LEU A 30 -13.21 13.44 7.79
N PHE A 31 -12.46 13.57 6.69
CA PHE A 31 -12.35 12.52 5.67
C PHE A 31 -11.09 11.71 5.94
N VAL A 32 -11.28 10.43 6.22
CA VAL A 32 -10.16 9.49 6.44
C VAL A 32 -9.94 8.68 5.17
N ASP A 33 -8.96 9.12 4.39
CA ASP A 33 -8.57 8.42 3.16
C ASP A 33 -7.78 7.16 3.47
N GLU A 34 -7.93 6.14 2.62
CA GLU A 34 -7.36 4.78 2.83
C GLU A 34 -7.60 4.29 4.26
N SER A 35 -8.83 4.44 4.73
CA SER A 35 -9.21 4.24 6.13
C SER A 35 -8.84 2.87 6.68
N HIS A 36 -8.91 1.83 5.83
CA HIS A 36 -8.52 0.46 6.18
C HIS A 36 -7.05 0.33 6.62
N ILE A 37 -6.20 1.32 6.32
CA ILE A 37 -4.81 1.42 6.77
C ILE A 37 -4.65 2.51 7.82
N THR A 38 -5.23 3.68 7.58
CA THR A 38 -5.09 4.85 8.45
C THR A 38 -5.62 4.57 9.86
N VAL A 39 -6.78 3.95 9.96
CA VAL A 39 -7.40 3.63 11.27
C VAL A 39 -6.53 2.68 12.12
N PRO A 40 -6.06 1.52 11.61
CA PRO A 40 -5.13 0.68 12.33
C PRO A 40 -3.80 1.36 12.69
N GLN A 41 -3.27 2.22 11.81
CA GLN A 41 -2.05 2.98 12.09
C GLN A 41 -2.24 3.91 13.28
N VAL A 42 -3.30 4.72 13.29
CA VAL A 42 -3.61 5.60 14.41
C VAL A 42 -3.75 4.79 15.70
N GLY A 43 -4.43 3.64 15.65
CA GLY A 43 -4.58 2.74 16.80
C GLY A 43 -3.25 2.17 17.33
N GLY A 44 -2.26 1.96 16.45
CA GLY A 44 -0.95 1.41 16.81
C GLY A 44 0.10 2.44 17.26
N MET A 45 -0.04 3.70 16.85
CA MET A 45 0.99 4.74 17.03
C MET A 45 1.39 4.96 18.48
N PHE A 46 0.41 5.05 19.38
CA PHE A 46 0.68 5.29 20.81
C PHE A 46 1.54 4.18 21.43
N LYS A 47 1.21 2.92 21.20
CA LYS A 47 1.92 1.78 21.79
C LYS A 47 3.36 1.70 21.29
N GLY A 48 3.58 1.93 20.00
CA GLY A 48 4.91 1.92 19.39
C GLY A 48 5.80 3.04 19.91
N ASP A 49 5.27 4.26 19.98
CA ASP A 49 6.00 5.42 20.52
C ASP A 49 6.35 5.23 22.01
N ARG A 50 5.37 4.78 22.80
CA ARG A 50 5.57 4.53 24.23
C ARG A 50 6.64 3.47 24.49
N SER A 51 6.62 2.36 23.79
CA SER A 51 7.61 1.28 23.96
C SER A 51 9.04 1.79 23.72
N ARG A 52 9.24 2.54 22.62
CA ARG A 52 10.53 3.15 22.30
C ARG A 52 10.98 4.14 23.38
N LYS A 53 10.11 5.05 23.77
CA LYS A 53 10.44 6.10 24.73
C LYS A 53 10.64 5.56 26.14
N GLN A 54 9.88 4.56 26.55
CA GLN A 54 10.04 3.93 27.85
C GLN A 54 11.47 3.42 28.03
N THR A 55 11.99 2.69 27.05
CA THR A 55 13.38 2.21 27.06
C THR A 55 14.37 3.37 27.22
N LEU A 56 14.18 4.48 26.48
CA LEU A 56 15.06 5.63 26.56
C LEU A 56 15.01 6.34 27.96
N VAL A 57 13.84 6.36 28.56
CA VAL A 57 13.66 6.92 29.93
C VAL A 57 14.31 6.01 30.99
N ASP A 58 14.08 4.69 30.88
CA ASP A 58 14.61 3.72 31.84
C ASP A 58 16.14 3.69 31.84
N TYR A 59 16.78 3.94 30.71
CA TYR A 59 18.23 4.06 30.57
C TYR A 59 18.78 5.50 30.75
N GLY A 60 17.94 6.48 31.10
CA GLY A 60 18.37 7.86 31.38
C GLY A 60 18.66 8.73 30.15
N PHE A 61 18.35 8.27 28.93
CA PHE A 61 18.55 9.05 27.73
C PHE A 61 17.43 10.09 27.47
N ARG A 62 16.28 9.94 28.14
CA ARG A 62 15.14 10.86 28.08
C ARG A 62 14.59 11.12 29.47
N LEU A 63 13.99 12.30 29.64
CA LEU A 63 13.25 12.61 30.88
C LEU A 63 11.90 11.88 30.91
N PRO A 64 11.32 11.56 32.06
CA PRO A 64 9.99 10.96 32.17
C PRO A 64 8.89 11.74 31.41
N SER A 65 9.01 13.07 31.36
CA SER A 65 8.09 13.96 30.61
C SER A 65 8.10 13.76 29.11
N ALA A 66 9.10 13.09 28.55
CA ALA A 66 9.10 12.72 27.14
C ALA A 66 7.95 11.75 26.78
N LEU A 67 7.48 10.96 27.75
CA LEU A 67 6.34 10.06 27.58
C LEU A 67 5.01 10.79 27.33
N ASP A 68 4.92 12.07 27.68
CA ASP A 68 3.73 12.90 27.50
C ASP A 68 3.72 13.65 26.16
N ASN A 69 4.84 13.69 25.46
CA ASN A 69 4.90 14.17 24.07
C ASN A 69 4.70 12.97 23.11
N ARG A 70 3.49 12.55 22.95
CA ARG A 70 3.10 11.27 22.38
C ARG A 70 1.95 11.40 21.37
N PRO A 71 1.79 10.44 20.45
CA PRO A 71 0.54 10.32 19.69
C PRO A 71 -0.67 10.17 20.62
N LEU A 72 -1.82 10.55 20.13
CA LEU A 72 -3.08 10.30 20.84
C LEU A 72 -3.30 8.79 21.00
N GLN A 73 -3.92 8.42 22.12
CA GLN A 73 -4.55 7.10 22.22
C GLN A 73 -5.76 7.05 21.27
N PHE A 74 -6.15 5.86 20.86
CA PHE A 74 -7.25 5.72 19.91
C PHE A 74 -8.57 6.29 20.42
N ASP A 75 -8.87 6.13 21.69
CA ASP A 75 -10.07 6.70 22.31
C ASP A 75 -10.00 8.24 22.41
N GLU A 76 -8.81 8.79 22.68
CA GLU A 76 -8.60 10.24 22.64
C GLU A 76 -8.82 10.80 21.23
N PHE A 77 -8.29 10.11 20.21
CA PHE A 77 -8.54 10.46 18.82
C PHE A 77 -10.04 10.46 18.51
N ARG A 78 -10.74 9.38 18.89
CA ARG A 78 -12.20 9.26 18.68
C ARG A 78 -12.99 10.37 19.36
N SER A 79 -12.60 10.78 20.56
CA SER A 79 -13.29 11.83 21.31
C SER A 79 -13.22 13.22 20.67
N LEU A 80 -12.24 13.46 19.78
CA LEU A 80 -12.10 14.70 19.03
C LEU A 80 -12.94 14.71 17.75
N LEU A 81 -13.50 13.58 17.33
CA LEU A 81 -14.22 13.47 16.07
C LEU A 81 -15.70 13.82 16.27
N HIS A 82 -16.22 14.69 15.39
CA HIS A 82 -17.64 15.01 15.32
C HIS A 82 -18.33 14.23 14.20
N GLN A 83 -17.94 14.48 12.96
CA GLN A 83 -18.43 13.76 11.78
C GLN A 83 -17.24 13.15 11.02
N VAL A 84 -17.38 11.90 10.59
CA VAL A 84 -16.32 11.19 9.89
C VAL A 84 -16.85 10.51 8.64
N VAL A 85 -16.12 10.66 7.55
CA VAL A 85 -16.32 9.90 6.31
C VAL A 85 -15.10 9.03 6.09
N TYR A 86 -15.28 7.72 6.14
CA TYR A 86 -14.23 6.76 5.82
C TYR A 86 -14.22 6.49 4.32
N VAL A 87 -13.08 6.70 3.68
CA VAL A 87 -12.89 6.45 2.25
C VAL A 87 -11.95 5.28 2.06
N SER A 88 -12.38 4.25 1.36
CA SER A 88 -11.56 3.07 1.09
C SER A 88 -12.16 2.24 -0.04
N ALA A 89 -11.28 1.66 -0.89
CA ALA A 89 -11.68 0.64 -1.85
C ALA A 89 -11.95 -0.73 -1.18
N THR A 90 -11.36 -0.96 0.01
CA THR A 90 -11.43 -2.21 0.78
C THR A 90 -11.65 -1.90 2.26
N PRO A 91 -12.81 -1.36 2.65
CA PRO A 91 -13.06 -0.94 4.04
C PRO A 91 -12.87 -2.10 5.02
N GLY A 92 -12.30 -1.79 6.18
CA GLY A 92 -12.07 -2.76 7.25
C GLY A 92 -13.31 -2.96 8.12
N LYS A 93 -13.20 -3.89 9.06
CA LYS A 93 -14.31 -4.19 9.98
C LYS A 93 -14.70 -2.98 10.83
N TYR A 94 -13.72 -2.19 11.28
CA TYR A 94 -13.97 -1.03 12.13
C TYR A 94 -14.89 -0.01 11.43
N GLU A 95 -14.57 0.34 10.18
CA GLU A 95 -15.35 1.31 9.40
C GLU A 95 -16.77 0.80 9.15
N MET A 96 -16.91 -0.48 8.82
CA MET A 96 -18.20 -1.12 8.60
C MET A 96 -19.05 -1.10 9.87
N ASP A 97 -18.47 -1.39 11.03
CA ASP A 97 -19.15 -1.36 12.32
C ASP A 97 -19.54 0.08 12.71
N GLN A 98 -18.68 1.07 12.45
CA GLN A 98 -18.96 2.48 12.79
C GLN A 98 -20.00 3.13 11.86
N SER A 99 -20.02 2.76 10.59
CA SER A 99 -20.97 3.29 9.61
C SER A 99 -22.41 2.74 9.79
N GLN A 100 -22.59 1.71 10.61
CA GLN A 100 -23.88 1.06 10.85
C GLN A 100 -24.63 0.68 9.56
N GLY A 101 -23.89 0.33 8.52
CA GLY A 101 -24.42 -0.01 7.20
C GLY A 101 -24.78 1.17 6.30
N ILE A 102 -24.49 2.40 6.71
CA ILE A 102 -24.58 3.58 5.84
C ILE A 102 -23.34 3.61 4.96
N ILE A 103 -23.47 3.12 3.74
CA ILE A 103 -22.37 3.01 2.78
C ILE A 103 -22.79 3.64 1.46
N SER A 104 -21.92 4.45 0.90
CA SER A 104 -22.04 4.99 -0.45
C SER A 104 -21.00 4.31 -1.34
N GLU A 105 -21.44 3.58 -2.35
CA GLU A 105 -20.56 2.86 -3.27
C GLU A 105 -20.43 3.63 -4.59
N GLN A 106 -19.20 3.87 -5.01
CA GLN A 106 -18.92 4.35 -6.36
C GLN A 106 -18.43 3.19 -7.23
N ILE A 107 -19.34 2.59 -7.97
CA ILE A 107 -19.06 1.42 -8.81
C ILE A 107 -18.63 1.84 -10.21
N ILE A 108 -19.19 2.95 -10.71
CA ILE A 108 -18.95 3.42 -12.07
C ILE A 108 -17.68 4.28 -12.11
N ARG A 109 -16.75 3.93 -13.01
CA ARG A 109 -15.60 4.77 -13.35
C ARG A 109 -15.95 5.60 -14.60
N PRO A 110 -16.12 6.92 -14.47
CA PRO A 110 -16.49 7.77 -15.61
C PRO A 110 -15.37 7.91 -16.63
N THR A 111 -14.15 7.45 -16.32
CA THR A 111 -12.97 7.48 -17.20
C THR A 111 -13.03 6.46 -18.34
N GLY A 112 -13.97 5.51 -18.33
CA GLY A 112 -14.02 4.40 -19.28
C GLY A 112 -12.96 3.32 -19.07
N LEU A 113 -12.07 3.47 -18.07
CA LEU A 113 -11.09 2.46 -17.70
C LEU A 113 -11.78 1.29 -17.01
N VAL A 114 -11.53 0.09 -17.49
CA VAL A 114 -12.05 -1.15 -16.90
C VAL A 114 -11.11 -1.73 -15.85
N ASP A 115 -11.61 -2.63 -15.00
CA ASP A 115 -10.74 -3.37 -14.09
C ASP A 115 -9.82 -4.30 -14.89
N PRO A 116 -8.55 -4.48 -14.44
CA PRO A 116 -7.61 -5.36 -15.13
C PRO A 116 -8.09 -6.81 -15.11
N GLU A 117 -7.85 -7.52 -16.18
CA GLU A 117 -8.09 -8.94 -16.23
C GLU A 117 -7.10 -9.68 -15.33
N VAL A 118 -7.59 -10.57 -14.48
CA VAL A 118 -6.76 -11.34 -13.53
C VAL A 118 -6.62 -12.77 -14.00
N GLU A 119 -5.39 -13.21 -14.26
CA GLU A 119 -5.06 -14.58 -14.62
C GLU A 119 -4.26 -15.25 -13.50
N VAL A 120 -4.68 -16.45 -13.08
CA VAL A 120 -3.96 -17.25 -12.08
C VAL A 120 -3.23 -18.37 -12.82
N ARG A 121 -1.91 -18.39 -12.72
CA ARG A 121 -1.03 -19.37 -13.37
C ARG A 121 -0.34 -20.29 -12.35
N PRO A 122 0.08 -21.49 -12.74
CA PRO A 122 0.83 -22.39 -11.87
C PRO A 122 2.17 -21.77 -11.43
N THR A 123 2.60 -22.06 -10.20
CA THR A 123 3.91 -21.59 -9.69
C THR A 123 5.08 -22.25 -10.40
N LYS A 124 4.88 -23.51 -10.89
CA LYS A 124 5.92 -24.21 -11.67
C LYS A 124 6.11 -23.53 -13.03
N GLY A 125 7.33 -23.11 -13.32
CA GLY A 125 7.67 -22.38 -14.55
C GLY A 125 7.35 -20.89 -14.50
N GLN A 126 7.04 -20.35 -13.32
CA GLN A 126 6.64 -18.94 -13.17
C GLN A 126 7.71 -17.95 -13.67
N MET A 127 8.99 -18.33 -13.64
CA MET A 127 10.08 -17.44 -14.06
C MET A 127 10.16 -17.28 -15.57
N GLU A 128 10.04 -18.39 -16.30
CA GLU A 128 10.00 -18.37 -17.77
C GLU A 128 8.75 -17.66 -18.27
N ASP A 129 7.63 -17.88 -17.61
CA ASP A 129 6.35 -17.26 -17.92
C ASP A 129 6.41 -15.74 -17.68
N LEU A 130 6.95 -15.32 -16.52
CA LEU A 130 7.20 -13.91 -16.21
C LEU A 130 8.06 -13.23 -17.28
N LEU A 131 9.19 -13.85 -17.66
CA LEU A 131 10.07 -13.29 -18.70
C LEU A 131 9.39 -13.17 -20.06
N GLY A 132 8.55 -14.15 -20.41
CA GLY A 132 7.75 -14.13 -21.63
C GLY A 132 6.81 -12.93 -21.67
N GLU A 133 6.05 -12.74 -20.58
CA GLU A 133 5.12 -11.60 -20.43
C GLU A 133 5.86 -10.25 -20.41
N CYS A 134 6.97 -10.16 -19.66
CA CYS A 134 7.78 -8.93 -19.65
C CYS A 134 8.24 -8.54 -21.05
N ARG A 135 8.80 -9.49 -21.82
CA ARG A 135 9.28 -9.23 -23.19
C ARG A 135 8.17 -8.79 -24.12
N GLU A 136 6.97 -9.35 -23.95
CA GLU A 136 5.80 -8.97 -24.77
C GLU A 136 5.37 -7.53 -24.46
N ARG A 137 5.32 -7.14 -23.19
CA ARG A 137 4.96 -5.77 -22.78
C ARG A 137 6.04 -4.75 -23.20
N ILE A 138 7.31 -5.09 -23.01
CA ILE A 138 8.43 -4.25 -23.44
C ILE A 138 8.39 -3.97 -24.94
N ARG A 139 8.09 -4.97 -25.77
CA ARG A 139 7.94 -4.77 -27.22
C ARG A 139 6.84 -3.77 -27.60
N ARG A 140 5.84 -3.60 -26.74
CA ARG A 140 4.76 -2.61 -26.88
C ARG A 140 5.11 -1.24 -26.30
N GLY A 141 6.27 -1.08 -25.68
CA GLY A 141 6.66 0.13 -24.98
C GLY A 141 6.00 0.33 -23.61
N GLU A 142 5.39 -0.73 -23.09
CA GLU A 142 4.69 -0.74 -21.81
C GLU A 142 5.64 -1.11 -20.65
N ARG A 143 5.22 -0.83 -19.40
CA ARG A 143 6.00 -1.12 -18.20
C ARG A 143 5.34 -2.22 -17.37
N VAL A 144 6.18 -2.92 -16.61
CA VAL A 144 5.74 -4.06 -15.79
C VAL A 144 6.11 -3.83 -14.33
N LEU A 145 5.18 -4.13 -13.42
CA LEU A 145 5.44 -4.22 -12.00
C LEU A 145 5.48 -5.69 -11.56
N VAL A 146 6.47 -6.06 -10.77
CA VAL A 146 6.57 -7.42 -10.22
C VAL A 146 6.66 -7.35 -8.70
N THR A 147 5.79 -8.09 -8.00
CA THR A 147 5.83 -8.13 -6.54
C THR A 147 6.37 -9.47 -6.05
N THR A 148 7.29 -9.40 -5.10
CA THR A 148 7.91 -10.54 -4.43
C THR A 148 7.58 -10.54 -2.93
N LEU A 149 7.91 -11.64 -2.23
CA LEU A 149 7.66 -11.78 -0.80
C LEU A 149 8.75 -11.14 0.07
N THR A 150 9.99 -11.17 -0.38
CA THR A 150 11.16 -10.73 0.41
C THR A 150 12.09 -9.84 -0.39
N LYS A 151 12.91 -9.05 0.32
CA LYS A 151 13.95 -8.20 -0.29
C LYS A 151 14.90 -9.03 -1.14
N ARG A 152 15.40 -10.12 -0.58
CA ARG A 152 16.35 -11.00 -1.27
C ARG A 152 15.77 -11.54 -2.58
N MET A 153 14.50 -11.97 -2.56
CA MET A 153 13.82 -12.40 -3.80
C MET A 153 13.72 -11.25 -4.83
N ALA A 154 13.50 -10.02 -4.39
CA ALA A 154 13.44 -8.88 -5.31
C ALA A 154 14.81 -8.61 -5.94
N GLU A 155 15.87 -8.67 -5.17
CA GLU A 155 17.25 -8.50 -5.63
C GLU A 155 17.65 -9.63 -6.60
N ASP A 156 17.50 -10.90 -6.18
CA ASP A 156 17.81 -12.08 -6.99
C ASP A 156 17.01 -12.09 -8.31
N LEU A 157 15.72 -11.70 -8.26
CA LEU A 157 14.88 -11.62 -9.44
C LEU A 157 15.33 -10.50 -10.39
N THR A 158 15.71 -9.36 -9.85
CA THR A 158 16.19 -8.24 -10.67
C THR A 158 17.47 -8.61 -11.40
N GLU A 159 18.43 -9.23 -10.71
CA GLU A 159 19.67 -9.73 -11.30
C GLU A 159 19.38 -10.76 -12.39
N TYR A 160 18.47 -11.70 -12.12
CA TYR A 160 18.06 -12.70 -13.11
C TYR A 160 17.44 -12.05 -14.35
N CYS A 161 16.52 -11.10 -14.18
CA CYS A 161 15.92 -10.36 -15.30
C CYS A 161 16.98 -9.64 -16.15
N CYS A 162 17.92 -8.93 -15.51
CA CYS A 162 19.02 -8.25 -16.20
C CYS A 162 19.90 -9.23 -16.97
N THR A 163 20.25 -10.37 -16.38
CA THR A 163 21.03 -11.45 -17.05
C THR A 163 20.31 -11.99 -18.29
N MET A 164 18.98 -12.05 -18.23
CA MET A 164 18.12 -12.50 -19.33
C MET A 164 17.79 -11.40 -20.36
N GLY A 165 18.43 -10.23 -20.24
CA GLY A 165 18.30 -9.12 -21.18
C GLY A 165 17.04 -8.26 -20.98
N VAL A 166 16.42 -8.33 -19.80
CA VAL A 166 15.29 -7.48 -19.39
C VAL A 166 15.82 -6.40 -18.44
N ASN A 167 15.65 -5.13 -18.81
CA ASN A 167 16.12 -4.01 -18.01
C ASN A 167 15.21 -3.81 -16.78
N ALA A 168 15.66 -4.26 -15.62
CA ALA A 168 14.90 -4.26 -14.39
C ALA A 168 15.60 -3.51 -13.26
N ARG A 169 14.82 -2.90 -12.37
CA ARG A 169 15.29 -2.35 -11.09
C ARG A 169 14.41 -2.84 -9.96
N TYR A 170 14.97 -2.90 -8.75
CA TYR A 170 14.19 -3.23 -7.55
C TYR A 170 13.92 -2.01 -6.67
N LEU A 171 12.85 -2.10 -5.88
CA LEU A 171 12.43 -1.09 -4.92
C LEU A 171 12.08 -1.76 -3.59
N HIS A 172 12.71 -1.32 -2.48
CA HIS A 172 12.42 -1.80 -1.13
C HIS A 172 12.32 -0.66 -0.10
N SER A 173 11.99 -1.00 1.15
CA SER A 173 11.71 -0.04 2.23
C SER A 173 12.90 0.82 2.66
N ASP A 174 14.13 0.38 2.40
CA ASP A 174 15.34 1.05 2.87
C ASP A 174 15.87 2.10 1.87
N ILE A 175 15.23 2.19 0.70
CA ILE A 175 15.53 3.20 -0.31
C ILE A 175 14.98 4.55 0.17
N ASP A 176 15.83 5.58 0.13
CA ASP A 176 15.44 6.95 0.50
C ASP A 176 14.30 7.49 -0.38
N THR A 177 13.52 8.39 0.19
CA THR A 177 12.34 8.97 -0.50
C THR A 177 12.70 9.65 -1.82
N LEU A 178 13.83 10.35 -1.87
CA LEU A 178 14.28 11.01 -3.10
C LEU A 178 14.69 9.99 -4.17
N GLU A 179 15.44 8.97 -3.78
CA GLU A 179 15.83 7.89 -4.69
C GLU A 179 14.61 7.12 -5.19
N ARG A 180 13.62 6.86 -4.33
CA ARG A 180 12.35 6.25 -4.73
C ARG A 180 11.63 7.06 -5.82
N LEU A 181 11.56 8.38 -5.67
CA LEU A 181 10.97 9.26 -6.68
C LEU A 181 11.75 9.21 -8.00
N GLN A 182 13.09 9.16 -7.95
CA GLN A 182 13.92 9.03 -9.12
C GLN A 182 13.69 7.69 -9.85
N ILE A 183 13.61 6.58 -9.11
CA ILE A 183 13.34 5.25 -9.69
C ILE A 183 11.97 5.24 -10.41
N ILE A 184 10.92 5.79 -9.77
CA ILE A 184 9.59 5.86 -10.36
C ILE A 184 9.59 6.74 -11.62
N ARG A 185 10.29 7.88 -11.58
CA ARG A 185 10.42 8.76 -12.74
C ARG A 185 11.17 8.09 -13.88
N ALA A 186 12.27 7.39 -13.58
CA ALA A 186 13.05 6.64 -14.55
C ALA A 186 12.24 5.52 -15.24
N LEU A 187 11.39 4.80 -14.47
CA LEU A 187 10.44 3.82 -15.02
C LEU A 187 9.48 4.47 -16.00
N ARG A 188 8.87 5.60 -15.64
CA ARG A 188 7.94 6.35 -16.48
C ARG A 188 8.60 6.89 -17.74
N GLN A 189 9.86 7.33 -17.64
CA GLN A 189 10.67 7.82 -18.78
C GLN A 189 11.19 6.70 -19.69
N GLY A 190 11.07 5.43 -19.25
CA GLY A 190 11.53 4.29 -20.02
C GLY A 190 13.02 4.02 -19.96
N GLU A 191 13.70 4.51 -18.93
CA GLU A 191 15.11 4.19 -18.69
C GLU A 191 15.28 2.70 -18.32
N PHE A 192 14.25 2.08 -17.78
CA PHE A 192 14.12 0.64 -17.57
C PHE A 192 12.67 0.21 -17.68
N ASP A 193 12.41 -1.09 -17.78
CA ASP A 193 11.11 -1.62 -18.21
C ASP A 193 10.34 -2.33 -17.09
N VAL A 194 11.06 -2.94 -16.15
CA VAL A 194 10.48 -3.77 -15.10
C VAL A 194 10.87 -3.25 -13.73
N LEU A 195 9.88 -2.94 -12.88
CA LEU A 195 10.11 -2.58 -11.49
C LEU A 195 9.72 -3.76 -10.60
N VAL A 196 10.72 -4.30 -9.89
CA VAL A 196 10.52 -5.38 -8.92
C VAL A 196 10.43 -4.78 -7.52
N GLY A 197 9.43 -5.17 -6.75
CA GLY A 197 9.30 -4.66 -5.39
C GLY A 197 8.60 -5.62 -4.45
N ILE A 198 8.74 -5.35 -3.17
CA ILE A 198 7.93 -5.93 -2.14
C ILE A 198 6.69 -5.02 -2.06
N ASN A 199 5.86 -5.11 -1.15
CA ASN A 199 4.62 -4.37 -0.91
C ASN A 199 4.60 -2.83 -1.12
N LEU A 200 5.72 -2.23 -1.48
CA LEU A 200 5.86 -0.79 -1.73
C LEU A 200 5.11 -0.29 -2.98
N LEU A 201 4.57 -1.21 -3.76
CA LEU A 201 3.81 -0.89 -4.97
C LEU A 201 2.32 -0.67 -4.71
N ARG A 202 1.88 -0.63 -3.45
CA ARG A 202 0.46 -0.58 -3.10
C ARG A 202 -0.14 0.81 -3.16
N GLU A 203 0.51 1.80 -2.56
CA GLU A 203 -0.06 3.13 -2.33
C GLU A 203 0.79 4.22 -2.94
N GLY A 204 0.14 5.34 -3.30
CA GLY A 204 0.82 6.53 -3.77
C GLY A 204 1.52 6.41 -5.12
N LEU A 205 1.31 5.33 -5.89
CA LEU A 205 1.86 5.18 -7.23
C LEU A 205 0.78 5.36 -8.28
N ASP A 206 0.99 6.32 -9.14
CA ASP A 206 0.21 6.55 -10.35
C ASP A 206 1.13 6.43 -11.56
N ILE A 207 1.14 5.25 -12.18
CA ILE A 207 2.02 4.91 -13.30
C ILE A 207 1.15 4.35 -14.43
N PRO A 208 0.56 5.23 -15.25
CA PRO A 208 -0.33 4.80 -16.34
C PRO A 208 0.39 4.00 -17.42
N GLU A 209 1.72 4.06 -17.47
CA GLU A 209 2.56 3.30 -18.40
C GLU A 209 2.62 1.81 -18.04
N VAL A 210 2.19 1.42 -16.84
CA VAL A 210 2.16 0.03 -16.39
C VAL A 210 0.91 -0.67 -16.90
N SER A 211 1.11 -1.68 -17.74
CA SER A 211 0.04 -2.52 -18.31
C SER A 211 -0.05 -3.90 -17.66
N LEU A 212 0.99 -4.32 -16.94
CA LEU A 212 1.03 -5.64 -16.30
C LEU A 212 1.54 -5.56 -14.88
N VAL A 213 0.84 -6.23 -13.98
CA VAL A 213 1.29 -6.47 -12.60
C VAL A 213 1.40 -7.98 -12.37
N CYS A 214 2.61 -8.45 -12.07
CA CYS A 214 2.88 -9.84 -11.74
C CYS A 214 3.04 -10.01 -10.23
N ILE A 215 2.33 -10.97 -9.66
CA ILE A 215 2.40 -11.30 -8.23
C ILE A 215 2.97 -12.71 -8.11
N LEU A 216 4.24 -12.82 -7.76
CA LEU A 216 4.89 -14.11 -7.60
C LEU A 216 4.49 -14.78 -6.29
N ASP A 217 4.42 -16.12 -6.30
CA ASP A 217 4.05 -16.93 -5.13
C ASP A 217 2.77 -16.41 -4.44
N ALA A 218 1.73 -16.12 -5.21
CA ALA A 218 0.46 -15.56 -4.72
C ALA A 218 -0.32 -16.52 -3.81
N ASP A 219 0.03 -17.81 -3.82
CA ASP A 219 -0.52 -18.89 -2.98
C ASP A 219 0.01 -18.86 -1.55
N LYS A 220 1.13 -18.19 -1.30
CA LYS A 220 1.71 -18.10 0.04
C LYS A 220 0.96 -17.07 0.86
N GLU A 221 0.34 -17.52 1.93
CA GLU A 221 -0.33 -16.64 2.90
C GLU A 221 0.67 -15.76 3.66
N GLY A 222 0.24 -14.56 4.03
CA GLY A 222 1.05 -13.62 4.80
C GLY A 222 0.36 -12.29 4.98
N PHE A 223 0.87 -11.48 5.90
CA PHE A 223 0.33 -10.15 6.25
C PHE A 223 0.07 -9.25 5.03
N LEU A 224 0.84 -9.48 3.97
CA LEU A 224 0.83 -8.65 2.77
C LEU A 224 0.16 -9.34 1.56
N ARG A 225 -0.54 -10.44 1.79
CA ARG A 225 -1.23 -11.27 0.78
C ARG A 225 -2.71 -11.47 1.10
N SER A 226 -3.30 -10.58 1.88
CA SER A 226 -4.74 -10.55 2.08
C SER A 226 -5.45 -10.20 0.77
N THR A 227 -6.72 -10.58 0.64
CA THR A 227 -7.56 -10.26 -0.53
C THR A 227 -7.53 -8.77 -0.86
N GLY A 228 -7.70 -7.89 0.14
CA GLY A 228 -7.63 -6.44 -0.06
C GLY A 228 -6.27 -5.97 -0.59
N SER A 229 -5.18 -6.55 -0.07
CA SER A 229 -3.82 -6.23 -0.55
C SER A 229 -3.59 -6.63 -2.00
N LEU A 230 -4.10 -7.80 -2.40
CA LEU A 230 -3.99 -8.28 -3.79
C LEU A 230 -4.82 -7.40 -4.73
N ILE A 231 -6.06 -7.04 -4.35
CA ILE A 231 -6.93 -6.15 -5.13
C ILE A 231 -6.23 -4.79 -5.36
N GLN A 232 -5.64 -4.21 -4.33
CA GLN A 232 -4.91 -2.95 -4.47
C GLN A 232 -3.65 -3.07 -5.34
N THR A 233 -2.98 -4.20 -5.29
CA THR A 233 -1.76 -4.43 -6.07
C THR A 233 -2.08 -4.56 -7.56
N PHE A 234 -3.01 -5.43 -7.96
CA PHE A 234 -3.33 -5.59 -9.38
C PHE A 234 -4.12 -4.40 -9.94
N GLY A 235 -4.87 -3.67 -9.11
CA GLY A 235 -5.55 -2.43 -9.50
C GLY A 235 -4.63 -1.33 -10.05
N ARG A 236 -3.30 -1.47 -9.90
CA ARG A 236 -2.33 -0.56 -10.52
C ARG A 236 -2.30 -0.66 -12.05
N ALA A 237 -2.56 -1.85 -12.60
CA ALA A 237 -2.68 -2.04 -14.05
C ALA A 237 -3.96 -1.40 -14.63
N ALA A 238 -4.99 -1.16 -13.82
CA ALA A 238 -6.26 -0.57 -14.26
C ALA A 238 -6.17 0.87 -14.80
N ARG A 239 -5.01 1.49 -14.74
CA ARG A 239 -4.79 2.88 -15.19
C ARG A 239 -4.15 2.98 -16.57
N ASN A 240 -3.81 1.85 -17.19
CA ASN A 240 -3.25 1.83 -18.54
C ASN A 240 -4.31 2.11 -19.59
N VAL A 241 -4.07 3.11 -20.45
CA VAL A 241 -5.02 3.58 -21.47
C VAL A 241 -5.02 2.68 -22.71
N HIS A 242 -3.99 1.86 -22.91
CA HIS A 242 -3.88 0.98 -24.08
C HIS A 242 -4.87 -0.19 -24.08
N GLU A 243 -5.46 -0.53 -22.93
CA GLU A 243 -6.54 -1.52 -22.84
C GLU A 243 -7.85 -1.07 -23.56
N LEU A 244 -7.96 0.21 -23.89
CA LEU A 244 -9.11 0.75 -24.63
C LEU A 244 -9.03 0.52 -26.14
N ASN A 245 -7.95 -0.06 -26.66
CA ASN A 245 -7.81 -0.36 -28.08
C ASN A 245 -8.40 -1.75 -28.38
N PRO A 246 -9.51 -1.86 -29.15
CA PRO A 246 -10.21 -3.12 -29.42
C PRO A 246 -9.36 -4.16 -30.16
N ASP A 247 -8.22 -3.78 -30.72
CA ASP A 247 -7.28 -4.69 -31.40
C ASP A 247 -6.25 -5.33 -30.44
N HIS A 248 -6.20 -4.89 -29.18
CA HIS A 248 -5.38 -5.53 -28.16
C HIS A 248 -6.19 -6.63 -27.47
N ARG A 249 -5.84 -7.89 -27.75
CA ARG A 249 -6.40 -9.03 -27.03
C ARG A 249 -5.95 -8.93 -25.58
N PRO A 250 -6.89 -8.82 -24.62
CA PRO A 250 -6.54 -8.82 -23.20
C PRO A 250 -5.87 -10.13 -22.82
N CYS A 251 -5.00 -10.10 -21.84
CA CYS A 251 -4.44 -11.30 -21.20
C CYS A 251 -5.61 -12.13 -20.66
N ARG A 252 -5.95 -13.24 -21.34
CA ARG A 252 -7.12 -14.06 -21.01
C ARG A 252 -6.88 -14.82 -19.70
N ALA A 253 -7.56 -14.42 -18.65
CA ALA A 253 -7.77 -15.29 -17.50
C ALA A 253 -8.57 -16.53 -17.95
N LYS A 254 -7.95 -17.68 -17.98
CA LYS A 254 -8.69 -18.94 -18.18
C LYS A 254 -9.47 -19.22 -16.90
N ARG A 255 -10.76 -18.90 -16.89
CA ARG A 255 -11.69 -19.38 -15.86
C ARG A 255 -11.53 -20.90 -15.71
N ARG A 256 -11.09 -21.35 -14.53
CA ARG A 256 -11.32 -22.74 -14.13
C ARG A 256 -12.84 -22.96 -14.10
N ARG A 257 -13.30 -24.02 -14.75
CA ARG A 257 -14.69 -24.47 -14.67
C ARG A 257 -15.08 -24.63 -13.18
N PRO A 258 -16.29 -24.24 -12.80
CA PRO A 258 -16.79 -24.49 -11.44
C PRO A 258 -16.99 -26.00 -11.28
N GLY A 259 -16.18 -26.64 -10.44
CA GLY A 259 -16.26 -28.08 -10.23
C GLY A 259 -15.18 -28.65 -9.31
N ALA A 260 -14.53 -27.87 -8.46
CA ALA A 260 -13.71 -28.41 -7.38
C ALA A 260 -14.22 -27.84 -6.05
N SER A 261 -15.07 -28.60 -5.39
CA SER A 261 -15.53 -28.35 -4.05
C SER A 261 -14.35 -28.25 -3.09
N LEU A 262 -14.18 -27.11 -2.45
CA LEU A 262 -13.46 -27.01 -1.19
C LEU A 262 -14.28 -27.79 -0.14
N ARG A 263 -13.86 -29.01 0.16
CA ARG A 263 -14.24 -29.68 1.41
C ARG A 263 -13.32 -29.19 2.50
N ARG A 264 -13.94 -28.63 3.50
CA ARG A 264 -13.64 -28.35 4.93
C ARG A 264 -12.18 -28.46 5.37
#